data_73b20ccb5e567aab622c4c216b93368a
#
_entry.id   73b20ccb5e567aab622c4c216b93368a
#
_cell.length_a   1.000
_cell.length_b   1.000
_cell.length_c   1.000
_cell.angle_alpha   90.00
_cell.angle_beta   90.00
_cell.angle_gamma   90.00
#
_symmetry.space_group_name_H-M   'P 1'
#
loop_
_entity.id
_entity.type
_entity.pdbx_description
1 polymer ?
#
loop_
_entity_poly.entity_id
_entity_poly.type
_entity_poly.pdbx_seq_one_letter_code
_entity_poly.pdbx_strand_id
1 'polypeptide(L)'
;MKHSWFITLLLLLAAQASFGQTRPSHLGSFDDRKLHIGIQVGYTQSKFDLHYTENDSVRQTVLGTTSYYSPGFHINVIGDLRLGDHLNLRMLPGITLISRDMAFDWSEAYTSTHWKYDFRRTVESVYGEVPIEFKFRANRYNDFRPYLTAGASWGFDFASLRKNKNNDDESIIRLNPIDLRYTAGVGFDVFLSYVKFAIELKMAFGMIDLRVADDDYYTLSTTDFKSRTFMLSFTFEG
;
A
#
# COMPACT_ATOMS: atom_id res chain seq x y z
N MET A 1 7.63 27.43 -17.06
CA MET A 1 6.51 28.35 -16.82
C MET A 1 5.10 27.71 -16.96
N LYS A 2 4.94 26.40 -17.30
CA LYS A 2 3.60 25.77 -17.53
C LYS A 2 2.92 25.19 -16.28
N HIS A 3 3.58 25.08 -15.14
CA HIS A 3 3.01 24.49 -13.91
C HIS A 3 2.49 25.52 -12.89
N SER A 4 2.77 26.78 -13.07
CA SER A 4 2.35 27.84 -12.14
C SER A 4 0.82 28.08 -12.19
N TRP A 5 0.18 27.88 -13.32
CA TRP A 5 -1.26 28.03 -13.49
C TRP A 5 -2.08 26.97 -12.73
N PHE A 6 -1.58 25.75 -12.65
CA PHE A 6 -2.24 24.67 -11.89
C PHE A 6 -2.21 24.96 -10.38
N ILE A 7 -1.08 25.48 -9.87
CA ILE A 7 -0.94 25.81 -8.46
C ILE A 7 -1.83 27.01 -8.10
N THR A 8 -1.89 28.03 -8.98
CA THR A 8 -2.76 29.20 -8.78
C THR A 8 -4.25 28.83 -8.85
N LEU A 9 -4.63 27.94 -9.75
CA LEU A 9 -6.01 27.44 -9.86
C LEU A 9 -6.39 26.61 -8.63
N LEU A 10 -5.49 25.78 -8.11
CA LEU A 10 -5.69 24.98 -6.90
C LEU A 10 -5.81 25.86 -5.65
N LEU A 11 -5.02 26.91 -5.55
CA LEU A 11 -5.09 27.89 -4.47
C LEU A 11 -6.36 28.73 -4.54
N LEU A 12 -6.83 29.11 -5.73
CA LEU A 12 -8.09 29.81 -5.93
C LEU A 12 -9.32 28.93 -5.58
N LEU A 13 -9.29 27.64 -5.92
CA LEU A 13 -10.32 26.69 -5.52
C LEU A 13 -10.33 26.45 -4.01
N ALA A 14 -9.16 26.40 -3.37
CA ALA A 14 -9.04 26.27 -1.92
C ALA A 14 -9.53 27.54 -1.17
N ALA A 15 -9.35 28.74 -1.74
CA ALA A 15 -9.80 29.99 -1.15
C ALA A 15 -11.35 30.14 -1.18
N GLN A 16 -12.02 29.56 -2.17
CA GLN A 16 -13.49 29.57 -2.27
C GLN A 16 -14.17 28.69 -1.18
N ALA A 17 -13.46 27.68 -0.67
CA ALA A 17 -13.97 26.80 0.38
C ALA A 17 -14.05 27.43 1.78
N SER A 18 -13.56 28.67 1.96
CA SER A 18 -13.45 29.32 3.29
C SER A 18 -14.68 30.11 3.75
N PHE A 19 -15.71 30.26 2.92
CA PHE A 19 -16.86 31.11 3.24
C PHE A 19 -18.17 30.30 3.39
N GLY A 20 -18.45 29.84 4.60
CA GLY A 20 -19.74 29.30 4.95
C GLY A 20 -19.70 28.37 6.16
N GLN A 21 -19.90 28.92 7.37
CA GLN A 21 -20.22 28.11 8.54
C GLN A 21 -21.69 27.63 8.41
N THR A 22 -21.86 26.51 7.72
CA THR A 22 -23.14 25.81 7.65
C THR A 22 -23.13 24.68 8.67
N ARG A 23 -24.24 24.50 9.39
CA ARG A 23 -24.37 23.42 10.39
C ARG A 23 -24.36 22.06 9.68
N PRO A 24 -23.73 21.04 10.27
CA PRO A 24 -23.78 19.67 9.75
C PRO A 24 -25.23 19.21 9.58
N SER A 25 -25.64 18.74 8.41
CA SER A 25 -26.99 18.28 8.14
C SER A 25 -27.20 16.81 8.54
N HIS A 26 -26.14 15.99 8.49
CA HIS A 26 -26.19 14.57 8.82
C HIS A 26 -25.18 14.22 9.92
N LEU A 27 -25.49 13.21 10.73
CA LEU A 27 -24.62 12.70 11.80
C LEU A 27 -23.98 13.81 12.67
N GLY A 28 -24.79 14.77 13.14
CA GLY A 28 -24.29 15.91 13.94
C GLY A 28 -23.58 15.48 15.24
N SER A 29 -24.05 14.40 15.87
CA SER A 29 -23.46 13.83 17.09
C SER A 29 -22.34 12.80 16.85
N PHE A 30 -21.99 12.52 15.59
CA PHE A 30 -20.94 11.55 15.28
C PHE A 30 -19.60 11.96 15.89
N ASP A 31 -19.26 13.23 15.79
CA ASP A 31 -18.00 13.75 16.31
C ASP A 31 -17.93 13.80 17.83
N ASP A 32 -19.04 13.62 18.55
CA ASP A 32 -19.05 13.60 20.03
C ASP A 32 -18.57 12.26 20.59
N ARG A 33 -18.67 11.19 19.82
CA ARG A 33 -18.18 9.88 20.21
C ARG A 33 -16.66 9.82 20.14
N LYS A 34 -16.05 9.15 21.15
CA LYS A 34 -14.60 8.95 21.18
C LYS A 34 -14.11 7.80 20.32
N LEU A 35 -14.92 6.77 20.14
CA LEU A 35 -14.59 5.57 19.40
C LEU A 35 -15.60 5.32 18.30
N HIS A 36 -15.12 5.11 17.09
CA HIS A 36 -15.92 4.67 15.94
C HIS A 36 -15.38 3.34 15.43
N ILE A 37 -16.28 2.50 14.97
CA ILE A 37 -15.94 1.20 14.38
C ILE A 37 -16.48 1.20 12.96
N GLY A 38 -15.75 0.55 12.07
CA GLY A 38 -16.14 0.49 10.68
C GLY A 38 -15.43 -0.63 9.93
N ILE A 39 -15.70 -0.66 8.64
CA ILE A 39 -15.04 -1.55 7.67
C ILE A 39 -14.46 -0.71 6.54
N GLN A 40 -13.31 -1.17 6.06
CA GLN A 40 -12.65 -0.61 4.89
C GLN A 40 -12.43 -1.73 3.88
N VAL A 41 -12.80 -1.46 2.65
CA VAL A 41 -12.51 -2.34 1.50
C VAL A 41 -11.82 -1.52 0.44
N GLY A 42 -10.94 -2.13 -0.33
CA GLY A 42 -10.27 -1.36 -1.36
C GLY A 42 -9.47 -2.20 -2.33
N TYR A 43 -9.10 -1.52 -3.40
CA TYR A 43 -8.24 -2.00 -4.47
C TYR A 43 -6.79 -1.64 -4.16
N THR A 44 -5.87 -2.56 -4.44
CA THR A 44 -4.44 -2.33 -4.29
C THR A 44 -3.70 -2.55 -5.61
N GLN A 45 -2.62 -1.82 -5.80
CA GLN A 45 -1.61 -2.10 -6.82
C GLN A 45 -0.25 -2.17 -6.14
N SER A 46 0.43 -3.31 -6.29
CA SER A 46 1.70 -3.57 -5.61
C SER A 46 2.78 -3.97 -6.58
N LYS A 47 4.00 -3.53 -6.27
CA LYS A 47 5.24 -3.97 -6.94
C LYS A 47 6.37 -4.10 -5.94
N PHE A 48 7.46 -4.73 -6.34
CA PHE A 48 8.73 -4.60 -5.64
C PHE A 48 9.48 -3.35 -6.11
N ASP A 49 10.09 -2.66 -5.18
CA ASP A 49 11.11 -1.65 -5.42
C ASP A 49 12.46 -2.38 -5.36
N LEU A 50 13.09 -2.54 -6.52
CA LEU A 50 14.26 -3.39 -6.69
C LEU A 50 15.52 -2.55 -6.75
N HIS A 51 16.55 -2.95 -6.00
CA HIS A 51 17.89 -2.40 -6.12
C HIS A 51 18.80 -3.48 -6.71
N TYR A 52 19.54 -3.11 -7.76
CA TYR A 52 20.38 -4.06 -8.49
C TYR A 52 21.73 -4.30 -7.80
N THR A 53 22.25 -5.52 -7.96
CA THR A 53 23.62 -5.82 -7.55
C THR A 53 24.62 -5.25 -8.55
N GLU A 54 25.80 -4.84 -8.07
CA GLU A 54 26.93 -4.42 -8.90
C GLU A 54 27.86 -5.59 -9.27
N ASN A 55 27.47 -6.83 -8.95
CA ASN A 55 28.30 -8.01 -9.21
C ASN A 55 28.33 -8.36 -10.70
N ASP A 56 29.48 -8.19 -11.34
CA ASP A 56 29.68 -8.39 -12.78
C ASP A 56 29.39 -9.84 -13.25
N SER A 57 29.62 -10.82 -12.41
CA SER A 57 29.36 -12.24 -12.76
C SER A 57 27.89 -12.53 -12.91
N VAL A 58 27.05 -11.93 -12.09
CA VAL A 58 25.59 -12.08 -12.14
C VAL A 58 25.00 -11.29 -13.30
N ARG A 59 25.54 -10.08 -13.57
CA ARG A 59 25.11 -9.21 -14.70
C ARG A 59 25.37 -9.83 -16.07
N GLN A 60 26.31 -10.73 -16.19
CA GLN A 60 26.54 -11.49 -17.44
C GLN A 60 25.42 -12.50 -17.71
N THR A 61 24.70 -12.94 -16.71
CA THR A 61 23.60 -13.92 -16.82
C THR A 61 22.24 -13.25 -16.84
N VAL A 62 21.97 -12.33 -15.90
CA VAL A 62 20.74 -11.55 -15.80
C VAL A 62 21.04 -10.10 -16.17
N LEU A 63 20.56 -9.66 -17.33
CA LEU A 63 20.78 -8.31 -17.86
C LEU A 63 19.94 -7.25 -17.15
N GLY A 64 18.78 -7.62 -16.63
CA GLY A 64 17.88 -6.73 -15.91
C GLY A 64 16.72 -7.45 -15.25
N THR A 65 16.13 -6.80 -14.25
CA THR A 65 14.90 -7.26 -13.59
C THR A 65 13.93 -6.10 -13.50
N THR A 66 12.72 -6.25 -13.99
CA THR A 66 11.69 -5.21 -13.95
C THR A 66 10.51 -5.69 -13.13
N SER A 67 10.06 -4.88 -12.16
CA SER A 67 8.86 -5.15 -11.38
C SER A 67 7.68 -4.33 -11.89
N TYR A 68 6.55 -4.97 -12.10
CA TYR A 68 5.32 -4.37 -12.58
C TYR A 68 4.29 -4.26 -11.45
N TYR A 69 3.44 -3.24 -11.54
CA TYR A 69 2.30 -3.12 -10.66
C TYR A 69 1.27 -4.20 -10.99
N SER A 70 0.91 -4.98 -9.99
CA SER A 70 -0.11 -6.02 -10.10
C SER A 70 -1.28 -5.75 -9.17
N PRO A 71 -2.50 -6.10 -9.58
CA PRO A 71 -3.71 -5.82 -8.83
C PRO A 71 -3.82 -6.69 -7.58
N GLY A 72 -4.56 -6.19 -6.62
CA GLY A 72 -4.93 -6.87 -5.39
C GLY A 72 -6.10 -6.18 -4.72
N PHE A 73 -6.48 -6.64 -3.54
CA PHE A 73 -7.50 -5.99 -2.74
C PHE A 73 -7.29 -6.22 -1.25
N HIS A 74 -7.92 -5.36 -0.44
CA HIS A 74 -7.85 -5.48 1.01
C HIS A 74 -9.24 -5.32 1.64
N ILE A 75 -9.37 -5.92 2.81
CA ILE A 75 -10.50 -5.75 3.70
C ILE A 75 -9.99 -5.62 5.13
N ASN A 76 -10.38 -4.52 5.80
CA ASN A 76 -9.95 -4.20 7.15
C ASN A 76 -11.14 -3.84 8.02
N VAL A 77 -11.04 -4.14 9.31
CA VAL A 77 -11.89 -3.58 10.34
C VAL A 77 -11.22 -2.31 10.85
N ILE A 78 -11.99 -1.27 11.10
CA ILE A 78 -11.48 0.01 11.58
C ILE A 78 -11.89 0.19 13.03
N GLY A 79 -10.90 0.52 13.87
CA GLY A 79 -11.09 1.19 15.15
C GLY A 79 -10.52 2.61 15.03
N ASP A 80 -11.36 3.62 15.09
CA ASP A 80 -10.96 5.04 15.01
C ASP A 80 -11.21 5.71 16.36
N LEU A 81 -10.13 6.02 17.08
CA LEU A 81 -10.13 6.69 18.37
C LEU A 81 -9.87 8.18 18.20
N ARG A 82 -10.82 9.02 18.57
CA ARG A 82 -10.66 10.47 18.59
C ARG A 82 -9.74 10.89 19.74
N LEU A 83 -8.60 11.48 19.41
CA LEU A 83 -7.68 12.06 20.38
C LEU A 83 -7.91 13.55 20.61
N GLY A 84 -8.46 14.24 19.61
CA GLY A 84 -8.73 15.67 19.65
C GLY A 84 -9.63 16.10 18.49
N ASP A 85 -9.79 17.43 18.33
CA ASP A 85 -10.67 17.97 17.29
C ASP A 85 -10.19 17.70 15.88
N HIS A 86 -8.87 17.60 15.70
CA HIS A 86 -8.24 17.41 14.40
C HIS A 86 -7.41 16.13 14.29
N LEU A 87 -7.30 15.34 15.37
CA LEU A 87 -6.44 14.19 15.41
C LEU A 87 -7.18 12.95 15.90
N ASN A 88 -7.09 11.88 15.10
CA ASN A 88 -7.55 10.54 15.47
C ASN A 88 -6.40 9.54 15.36
N LEU A 89 -6.45 8.51 16.19
CA LEU A 89 -5.63 7.31 16.06
C LEU A 89 -6.49 6.19 15.48
N ARG A 90 -6.06 5.62 14.36
CA ARG A 90 -6.76 4.54 13.67
C ARG A 90 -5.95 3.26 13.73
N MET A 91 -6.61 2.15 14.00
CA MET A 91 -6.06 0.80 13.89
C MET A 91 -6.95 0.02 12.90
N LEU A 92 -6.32 -0.59 11.89
CA LEU A 92 -7.02 -1.21 10.77
C LEU A 92 -6.61 -2.68 10.57
N PRO A 93 -6.83 -3.58 11.56
CA PRO A 93 -6.53 -4.99 11.36
C PRO A 93 -7.32 -5.57 10.19
N GLY A 94 -6.65 -6.37 9.36
CA GLY A 94 -7.30 -6.92 8.18
C GLY A 94 -6.44 -7.86 7.36
N ILE A 95 -6.95 -8.16 6.17
CA ILE A 95 -6.31 -9.04 5.20
C ILE A 95 -6.12 -8.28 3.89
N THR A 96 -4.92 -8.40 3.33
CA THR A 96 -4.57 -7.83 2.03
C THR A 96 -4.05 -8.93 1.12
N LEU A 97 -4.67 -9.08 -0.03
CA LEU A 97 -4.23 -9.96 -1.11
C LEU A 97 -3.42 -9.13 -2.09
N ILE A 98 -2.20 -9.54 -2.35
CA ILE A 98 -1.24 -8.81 -3.17
C ILE A 98 -0.62 -9.78 -4.17
N SER A 99 -0.58 -9.36 -5.45
CA SER A 99 0.25 -9.99 -6.47
C SER A 99 1.37 -9.02 -6.84
N ARG A 100 2.53 -9.54 -7.21
CA ARG A 100 3.68 -8.76 -7.69
C ARG A 100 4.34 -9.50 -8.83
N ASP A 101 4.38 -8.86 -9.99
CA ASP A 101 4.98 -9.43 -11.18
C ASP A 101 6.41 -8.90 -11.37
N MET A 102 7.31 -9.81 -11.67
CA MET A 102 8.69 -9.50 -12.04
C MET A 102 9.01 -10.13 -13.38
N ALA A 103 9.67 -9.39 -14.25
CA ALA A 103 10.24 -9.89 -15.49
C ALA A 103 11.76 -9.84 -15.40
N PHE A 104 12.39 -10.90 -15.86
CA PHE A 104 13.84 -11.07 -15.90
C PHE A 104 14.33 -11.09 -17.34
N ASP A 105 15.29 -10.24 -17.64
CA ASP A 105 15.95 -10.20 -18.93
C ASP A 105 17.24 -11.04 -18.84
N TRP A 106 17.23 -12.19 -19.50
CA TRP A 106 18.37 -13.12 -19.53
C TRP A 106 19.29 -12.87 -20.73
N SER A 107 20.58 -13.11 -20.55
CA SER A 107 21.52 -13.04 -21.67
C SER A 107 21.24 -14.13 -22.72
N GLU A 108 21.52 -13.84 -24.00
CA GLU A 108 21.35 -14.81 -25.10
C GLU A 108 22.15 -16.08 -24.87
N ALA A 109 23.38 -15.97 -24.35
CA ALA A 109 24.24 -17.11 -24.05
C ALA A 109 23.60 -18.04 -23.01
N TYR A 110 22.92 -17.50 -22.02
CA TYR A 110 22.23 -18.27 -20.97
C TYR A 110 20.93 -18.88 -21.49
N THR A 111 20.15 -18.14 -22.21
CA THR A 111 18.86 -18.58 -22.78
C THR A 111 19.02 -19.73 -23.77
N SER A 112 20.07 -19.70 -24.57
CA SER A 112 20.36 -20.79 -25.55
C SER A 112 20.66 -22.13 -24.90
N THR A 113 21.19 -22.13 -23.67
CA THR A 113 21.59 -23.33 -22.92
C THR A 113 20.51 -23.77 -21.92
N HIS A 114 19.71 -22.86 -21.43
CA HIS A 114 18.74 -23.07 -20.36
C HIS A 114 17.33 -22.60 -20.77
N TRP A 115 16.75 -23.23 -21.77
CA TRP A 115 15.40 -22.92 -22.32
C TRP A 115 14.24 -23.04 -21.31
N LYS A 116 14.48 -23.55 -20.10
CA LYS A 116 13.48 -23.83 -19.06
C LYS A 116 13.20 -22.63 -18.14
N TYR A 117 13.98 -21.53 -18.22
CA TYR A 117 13.76 -20.37 -17.34
C TYR A 117 12.67 -19.47 -17.88
N ASP A 118 11.71 -19.15 -17.00
CA ASP A 118 10.59 -18.31 -17.31
C ASP A 118 10.97 -16.83 -17.20
N PHE A 119 10.63 -16.05 -18.21
CA PHE A 119 10.94 -14.60 -18.26
C PHE A 119 10.10 -13.78 -17.28
N ARG A 120 9.00 -14.33 -16.75
CA ARG A 120 8.10 -13.64 -15.85
C ARG A 120 7.78 -14.50 -14.62
N ARG A 121 7.83 -13.88 -13.45
CA ARG A 121 7.48 -14.50 -12.17
C ARG A 121 6.45 -13.68 -11.45
N THR A 122 5.36 -14.32 -11.02
CA THR A 122 4.33 -13.71 -10.19
C THR A 122 4.48 -14.22 -8.76
N VAL A 123 4.62 -13.28 -7.82
CA VAL A 123 4.65 -13.57 -6.38
C VAL A 123 3.33 -13.16 -5.77
N GLU A 124 2.53 -14.14 -5.42
CA GLU A 124 1.28 -13.95 -4.70
C GLU A 124 1.52 -14.01 -3.20
N SER A 125 0.96 -13.06 -2.46
CA SER A 125 1.07 -12.94 -1.01
C SER A 125 -0.31 -12.70 -0.38
N VAL A 126 -0.53 -13.30 0.77
CA VAL A 126 -1.71 -13.11 1.60
C VAL A 126 -1.25 -12.56 2.93
N TYR A 127 -1.39 -11.24 3.10
CA TYR A 127 -0.99 -10.55 4.34
C TYR A 127 -2.15 -10.50 5.33
N GLY A 128 -1.89 -10.96 6.58
CA GLY A 128 -2.59 -10.44 7.74
C GLY A 128 -1.85 -9.21 8.22
N GLU A 129 -2.51 -8.06 8.32
CA GLU A 129 -1.84 -6.82 8.65
C GLU A 129 -2.56 -6.01 9.72
N VAL A 130 -1.80 -5.22 10.46
CA VAL A 130 -2.31 -4.30 11.45
C VAL A 130 -1.69 -2.92 11.24
N PRO A 131 -2.28 -2.10 10.36
CA PRO A 131 -1.90 -0.69 10.23
C PRO A 131 -2.31 0.11 11.46
N ILE A 132 -1.40 0.96 11.94
CA ILE A 132 -1.66 1.97 12.98
C ILE A 132 -1.34 3.33 12.36
N GLU A 133 -2.33 4.22 12.34
CA GLU A 133 -2.25 5.47 11.59
C GLU A 133 -2.80 6.63 12.41
N PHE A 134 -2.16 7.76 12.29
CA PHE A 134 -2.74 9.05 12.69
C PHE A 134 -3.55 9.60 11.52
N LYS A 135 -4.79 10.01 11.80
CA LYS A 135 -5.69 10.69 10.86
C LYS A 135 -5.82 12.15 11.28
N PHE A 136 -5.29 13.05 10.45
CA PHE A 136 -5.37 14.50 10.64
C PHE A 136 -6.57 15.04 9.88
N ARG A 137 -7.59 15.48 10.59
CA ARG A 137 -8.88 15.94 10.04
C ARG A 137 -8.91 17.44 9.93
N ALA A 138 -9.37 17.95 8.78
CA ALA A 138 -9.75 19.35 8.67
C ALA A 138 -11.08 19.63 9.37
N ASN A 139 -11.47 20.90 9.43
CA ASN A 139 -12.81 21.27 9.86
C ASN A 139 -13.86 20.70 8.91
N ARG A 140 -14.96 20.26 9.47
CA ARG A 140 -16.09 19.77 8.70
C ARG A 140 -16.80 20.94 8.01
N TYR A 141 -17.00 20.79 6.71
CA TYR A 141 -17.79 21.73 5.92
C TYR A 141 -19.07 21.02 5.46
N ASN A 142 -20.22 21.36 6.04
CA ASN A 142 -21.47 20.60 5.86
C ASN A 142 -21.29 19.11 6.20
N ASP A 143 -21.42 18.27 5.18
CA ASP A 143 -21.30 16.82 5.27
C ASP A 143 -19.98 16.29 4.65
N PHE A 144 -19.00 17.17 4.47
CA PHE A 144 -17.72 16.85 3.87
C PHE A 144 -16.55 17.24 4.79
N ARG A 145 -15.53 16.38 4.88
CA ARG A 145 -14.32 16.61 5.67
C ARG A 145 -13.10 15.98 5.02
N PRO A 146 -12.16 16.76 4.48
CA PRO A 146 -10.88 16.23 4.02
C PRO A 146 -9.97 15.87 5.20
N TYR A 147 -9.07 14.91 4.96
CA TYR A 147 -8.10 14.47 5.94
C TYR A 147 -6.82 13.94 5.31
N LEU A 148 -5.77 13.86 6.12
CA LEU A 148 -4.51 13.20 5.81
C LEU A 148 -4.31 12.02 6.76
N THR A 149 -3.65 10.97 6.29
CA THR A 149 -3.25 9.85 7.12
C THR A 149 -1.76 9.62 7.01
N ALA A 150 -1.12 9.26 8.12
CA ALA A 150 0.25 8.82 8.17
C ALA A 150 0.44 7.79 9.28
N GLY A 151 1.21 6.76 9.03
CA GLY A 151 1.41 5.70 10.03
C GLY A 151 2.35 4.61 9.60
N ALA A 152 2.26 3.48 10.28
CA ALA A 152 3.01 2.28 10.00
C ALA A 152 2.08 1.05 9.97
N SER A 153 2.43 0.07 9.15
CA SER A 153 1.74 -1.21 9.04
C SER A 153 2.72 -2.33 9.30
N TRP A 154 2.37 -3.20 10.22
CA TRP A 154 3.02 -4.49 10.39
C TRP A 154 2.20 -5.55 9.69
N GLY A 155 2.83 -6.32 8.81
CA GLY A 155 2.20 -7.37 8.01
C GLY A 155 2.91 -8.71 8.15
N PHE A 156 2.12 -9.78 8.09
CA PHE A 156 2.60 -11.15 8.10
C PHE A 156 2.05 -11.90 6.88
N ASP A 157 2.96 -12.40 6.02
CA ASP A 157 2.62 -13.13 4.80
C ASP A 157 2.42 -14.61 5.08
N PHE A 158 1.17 -15.07 5.08
CA PHE A 158 0.82 -16.47 5.25
C PHE A 158 1.22 -17.35 4.06
N ALA A 159 1.30 -16.77 2.85
CA ALA A 159 1.66 -17.52 1.65
C ALA A 159 3.15 -17.84 1.61
N SER A 160 4.00 -16.96 2.14
CA SER A 160 5.45 -17.15 2.17
C SER A 160 5.84 -18.36 3.03
N LEU A 161 5.16 -18.63 4.15
CA LEU A 161 5.41 -19.80 4.99
C LEU A 161 5.20 -21.12 4.27
N ARG A 162 4.21 -21.18 3.39
CA ARG A 162 3.87 -22.39 2.63
C ARG A 162 4.88 -22.61 1.50
N LYS A 163 5.33 -21.53 0.86
CA LYS A 163 6.35 -21.57 -0.19
C LYS A 163 7.73 -21.96 0.37
N ASN A 164 8.10 -21.43 1.53
CA ASN A 164 9.39 -21.75 2.17
C ASN A 164 9.48 -23.20 2.67
N LYS A 165 8.36 -23.91 2.83
CA LYS A 165 8.33 -25.30 3.32
C LYS A 165 8.47 -26.35 2.20
N ASN A 166 8.18 -25.99 0.96
CA ASN A 166 8.29 -26.88 -0.20
C ASN A 166 9.68 -26.67 -0.84
N ASN A 167 10.66 -27.44 -0.38
CA ASN A 167 12.06 -27.36 -0.82
C ASN A 167 12.35 -27.87 -2.23
N ASP A 168 11.35 -28.45 -2.94
CA ASP A 168 11.61 -29.19 -4.19
C ASP A 168 11.43 -28.36 -5.47
N ASP A 169 10.93 -27.11 -5.37
CA ASP A 169 10.81 -26.22 -6.54
C ASP A 169 11.88 -25.12 -6.51
N GLU A 170 12.98 -25.33 -7.25
CA GLU A 170 14.06 -24.35 -7.47
C GLU A 170 13.59 -23.03 -8.12
N SER A 171 12.32 -22.94 -8.47
CA SER A 171 11.75 -21.79 -9.21
C SER A 171 10.95 -20.82 -8.33
N ILE A 172 10.94 -20.98 -7.00
CA ILE A 172 10.13 -20.17 -6.08
C ILE A 172 11.00 -19.11 -5.41
N ILE A 173 10.67 -17.83 -5.65
CA ILE A 173 11.28 -16.73 -4.90
C ILE A 173 10.78 -16.77 -3.45
N ARG A 174 11.70 -16.98 -2.52
CA ARG A 174 11.42 -17.05 -1.09
C ARG A 174 11.42 -15.63 -0.51
N LEU A 175 10.36 -15.32 0.22
CA LEU A 175 10.21 -14.02 0.89
C LEU A 175 10.18 -14.18 2.40
N ASN A 176 10.69 -13.16 3.09
CA ASN A 176 10.52 -13.00 4.53
C ASN A 176 9.01 -12.84 4.83
N PRO A 177 8.45 -13.61 5.77
CA PRO A 177 7.04 -13.51 6.10
C PRO A 177 6.66 -12.20 6.79
N ILE A 178 7.61 -11.47 7.37
CA ILE A 178 7.35 -10.20 8.05
C ILE A 178 7.63 -9.04 7.11
N ASP A 179 6.66 -8.15 6.98
CA ASP A 179 6.78 -6.89 6.24
C ASP A 179 6.42 -5.71 7.16
N LEU A 180 7.32 -4.75 7.27
CA LEU A 180 7.09 -3.49 7.97
C LEU A 180 7.07 -2.35 6.95
N ARG A 181 5.99 -1.58 6.93
CA ARG A 181 5.76 -0.51 5.96
C ARG A 181 5.37 0.78 6.66
N TYR A 182 5.83 1.93 6.16
CA TYR A 182 5.21 3.19 6.50
C TYR A 182 4.14 3.55 5.46
N THR A 183 3.09 4.24 5.91
CA THR A 183 1.94 4.60 5.09
C THR A 183 1.72 6.10 5.12
N ALA A 184 1.31 6.65 3.99
CA ALA A 184 0.85 8.03 3.90
C ALA A 184 -0.33 8.10 2.92
N GLY A 185 -1.33 8.90 3.23
CA GLY A 185 -2.54 8.98 2.43
C GLY A 185 -3.31 10.28 2.59
N VAL A 186 -4.24 10.47 1.67
CA VAL A 186 -5.18 11.58 1.63
C VAL A 186 -6.57 11.01 1.41
N GLY A 187 -7.56 11.62 2.03
CA GLY A 187 -8.93 11.17 1.87
C GLY A 187 -9.94 12.24 2.25
N PHE A 188 -11.19 11.89 2.11
CA PHE A 188 -12.28 12.72 2.54
C PHE A 188 -13.42 11.88 3.10
N ASP A 189 -13.99 12.34 4.21
CA ASP A 189 -15.20 11.81 4.82
C ASP A 189 -16.43 12.51 4.22
N VAL A 190 -17.46 11.72 3.93
CA VAL A 190 -18.80 12.17 3.55
C VAL A 190 -19.78 11.64 4.58
N PHE A 191 -20.46 12.53 5.27
CA PHE A 191 -21.42 12.17 6.33
C PHE A 191 -22.80 11.97 5.69
N LEU A 192 -23.25 10.73 5.65
CA LEU A 192 -24.58 10.37 5.19
C LEU A 192 -25.55 10.30 6.39
N SER A 193 -26.82 10.02 6.14
CA SER A 193 -27.84 10.03 7.21
C SER A 193 -27.57 9.00 8.32
N TYR A 194 -26.96 7.86 8.02
CA TYR A 194 -26.78 6.74 8.95
C TYR A 194 -25.32 6.28 9.09
N VAL A 195 -24.46 6.62 8.16
CA VAL A 195 -23.10 6.13 8.10
C VAL A 195 -22.16 7.20 7.58
N LYS A 196 -20.95 7.25 8.09
CA LYS A 196 -19.86 8.04 7.53
C LYS A 196 -19.17 7.19 6.45
N PHE A 197 -19.20 7.68 5.22
CA PHE A 197 -18.49 7.10 4.08
C PHE A 197 -17.19 7.87 3.87
N ALA A 198 -16.10 7.17 3.54
CA ALA A 198 -14.87 7.85 3.16
C ALA A 198 -14.23 7.21 1.94
N ILE A 199 -13.55 8.04 1.15
CA ILE A 199 -12.67 7.62 0.06
C ILE A 199 -11.25 8.03 0.43
N GLU A 200 -10.30 7.10 0.32
CA GLU A 200 -8.91 7.31 0.72
C GLU A 200 -7.96 6.77 -0.32
N LEU A 201 -6.99 7.60 -0.73
CA LEU A 201 -5.84 7.21 -1.53
C LEU A 201 -4.63 7.11 -0.61
N LYS A 202 -3.96 5.98 -0.59
CA LYS A 202 -2.83 5.70 0.30
C LYS A 202 -1.69 5.05 -0.45
N MET A 203 -0.47 5.36 -0.04
CA MET A 203 0.75 4.66 -0.46
C MET A 203 1.40 4.03 0.76
N ALA A 204 1.86 2.78 0.60
CA ALA A 204 2.66 2.06 1.57
C ALA A 204 4.02 1.73 0.97
N PHE A 205 5.07 1.95 1.76
CA PHE A 205 6.46 1.74 1.39
C PHE A 205 7.12 0.80 2.38
N GLY A 206 7.71 -0.30 1.89
CA GLY A 206 8.45 -1.25 2.69
C GLY A 206 9.70 -0.64 3.31
N MET A 207 9.91 -0.95 4.58
CA MET A 207 11.08 -0.52 5.35
C MET A 207 12.17 -1.59 5.40
N ILE A 208 11.77 -2.85 5.31
CA ILE A 208 12.66 -4.01 5.42
C ILE A 208 12.82 -4.72 4.09
N ASP A 209 13.95 -5.38 3.92
CA ASP A 209 14.20 -6.27 2.79
C ASP A 209 13.41 -7.57 2.98
N LEU A 210 12.57 -7.88 2.01
CA LEU A 210 11.76 -9.09 2.01
C LEU A 210 12.48 -10.30 1.40
N ARG A 211 13.66 -10.10 0.84
CA ARG A 211 14.43 -11.15 0.21
C ARG A 211 14.97 -12.13 1.25
N VAL A 212 14.77 -13.42 1.03
CA VAL A 212 15.56 -14.48 1.69
C VAL A 212 16.77 -14.75 0.78
N ALA A 213 17.98 -14.59 1.33
CA ALA A 213 19.19 -14.89 0.58
C ALA A 213 19.22 -16.39 0.23
N ASP A 214 19.16 -16.69 -1.05
CA ASP A 214 19.27 -18.04 -1.60
C ASP A 214 20.31 -18.01 -2.74
N ASP A 215 20.94 -19.13 -3.04
CA ASP A 215 21.94 -19.24 -4.12
C ASP A 215 21.31 -19.28 -5.53
N ASP A 216 20.08 -18.78 -5.65
CA ASP A 216 19.36 -18.71 -6.93
C ASP A 216 19.68 -17.41 -7.69
N TYR A 217 19.82 -17.50 -9.00
CA TYR A 217 20.11 -16.36 -9.89
C TYR A 217 19.05 -15.25 -9.78
N TYR A 218 17.80 -15.57 -9.45
CA TYR A 218 16.72 -14.61 -9.24
C TYR A 218 16.99 -13.70 -8.05
N THR A 219 17.51 -14.26 -6.95
CA THR A 219 17.85 -13.52 -5.73
C THR A 219 19.22 -12.84 -5.81
N LEU A 220 20.18 -13.44 -6.51
CA LEU A 220 21.53 -12.88 -6.65
C LEU A 220 21.58 -11.63 -7.53
N SER A 221 20.65 -11.48 -8.48
CA SER A 221 20.59 -10.33 -9.40
C SER A 221 20.14 -9.02 -8.74
N THR A 222 19.58 -9.09 -7.53
CA THR A 222 18.98 -7.94 -6.86
C THR A 222 19.46 -7.87 -5.41
N THR A 223 19.72 -6.66 -4.91
CA THR A 223 20.24 -6.43 -3.55
C THR A 223 19.11 -6.35 -2.51
N ASP A 224 18.02 -5.68 -2.83
CA ASP A 224 16.88 -5.43 -1.92
C ASP A 224 15.54 -5.65 -2.63
N PHE A 225 14.58 -6.28 -1.94
CA PHE A 225 13.17 -6.37 -2.33
C PHE A 225 12.31 -5.59 -1.33
N LYS A 226 12.00 -4.35 -1.61
CA LYS A 226 11.09 -3.55 -0.78
C LYS A 226 9.71 -3.50 -1.40
N SER A 227 8.68 -3.60 -0.56
CA SER A 227 7.29 -3.52 -1.00
C SER A 227 6.90 -2.08 -1.29
N ARG A 228 6.23 -1.84 -2.42
CA ARG A 228 5.57 -0.56 -2.71
C ARG A 228 4.14 -0.84 -3.14
N THR A 229 3.18 -0.30 -2.39
CA THR A 229 1.76 -0.53 -2.63
C THR A 229 1.00 0.78 -2.70
N PHE A 230 0.21 0.95 -3.74
CA PHE A 230 -0.80 1.99 -3.87
C PHE A 230 -2.17 1.39 -3.52
N MET A 231 -3.01 2.14 -2.79
CA MET A 231 -4.32 1.69 -2.32
C MET A 231 -5.38 2.75 -2.59
N LEU A 232 -6.51 2.32 -3.13
CA LEU A 232 -7.75 3.08 -3.18
C LEU A 232 -8.75 2.39 -2.27
N SER A 233 -9.17 3.05 -1.20
CA SER A 233 -9.99 2.48 -0.14
C SER A 233 -11.32 3.19 0.00
N PHE A 234 -12.35 2.42 0.29
CA PHE A 234 -13.68 2.85 0.64
C PHE A 234 -13.99 2.41 2.07
N THR A 235 -14.38 3.36 2.89
CA THR A 235 -14.58 3.15 4.33
C THR A 235 -16.02 3.45 4.72
N PHE A 236 -16.57 2.63 5.59
CA PHE A 236 -17.89 2.79 6.17
C PHE A 236 -17.77 2.70 7.69
N GLU A 237 -18.10 3.79 8.38
CA GLU A 237 -18.02 3.89 9.84
C GLU A 237 -19.38 4.33 10.41
N GLY A 238 -19.77 3.73 11.57
CA GLY A 238 -21.03 4.01 12.27
C GLY A 238 -20.85 4.41 13.74
#